data_0df6005439f4086ec882abe1b4235c92
#
_entry.id   0df6005439f4086ec882abe1b4235c92
#
_cell.length_a   1.000
_cell.length_b   1.000
_cell.length_c   1.000
_cell.angle_alpha   90.00
_cell.angle_beta   90.00
_cell.angle_gamma   90.00
#
_symmetry.space_group_name_H-M   'P 1'
#
loop_
_entity.id
_entity.type
_entity.pdbx_description
1 polymer ?
#
loop_
_entity_poly.entity_id
_entity_poly.type
_entity_poly.pdbx_seq_one_letter_code
_entity_poly.pdbx_strand_id
1 'polypeptide(L)'
;LFGYKLNQNESDPASMVTYLEDCDNSKYESAYMDYTTDSFNEGDWTKDNGAWFMDVKPCMLKYDGTVDYELNPNDYTKKLDGTASDVANASYGGNAMIGFPKVYWKIVDNGDDTANVYISDTKLDDDFHCWSHIDNNGNEIDYCYMPIYTGSLVNGRLRSLSGLAPMTNQTRQA
;
A
#
# COMPACT_ATOMS: atom_id res chain seq x y z
N LEU A 1 5.74 -10.71 -12.71
CA LEU A 1 6.32 -9.43 -13.13
C LEU A 1 5.23 -8.56 -13.74
N PHE A 2 5.08 -7.34 -13.24
CA PHE A 2 4.17 -6.32 -13.77
C PHE A 2 4.99 -5.19 -14.36
N GLY A 3 4.52 -4.56 -15.44
CA GLY A 3 5.27 -3.48 -16.05
C GLY A 3 4.42 -2.57 -16.91
N TYR A 4 4.86 -1.32 -16.96
CA TYR A 4 4.29 -0.31 -17.86
C TYR A 4 5.37 0.61 -18.40
N LYS A 5 5.13 1.16 -19.58
CA LYS A 5 5.92 2.20 -20.21
C LYS A 5 5.28 3.55 -19.94
N LEU A 6 6.07 4.50 -19.47
CA LEU A 6 5.70 5.89 -19.29
C LEU A 6 6.30 6.72 -20.44
N ASN A 7 5.47 7.47 -21.16
CA ASN A 7 5.90 8.42 -22.19
C ASN A 7 5.77 9.85 -21.65
N GLN A 8 6.90 10.50 -21.39
CA GLN A 8 6.95 11.85 -20.81
C GLN A 8 6.61 12.96 -21.84
N ASN A 9 6.65 12.66 -23.13
CA ASN A 9 6.27 13.58 -24.21
C ASN A 9 4.75 13.62 -24.44
N GLU A 10 4.00 12.67 -23.85
CA GLU A 10 2.55 12.61 -24.00
C GLU A 10 1.87 13.49 -22.94
N SER A 11 0.98 14.36 -23.37
CA SER A 11 0.24 15.27 -22.47
C SER A 11 -1.12 14.70 -22.02
N ASP A 12 -1.65 13.71 -22.75
CA ASP A 12 -2.87 13.02 -22.35
C ASP A 12 -2.53 11.89 -21.36
N PRO A 13 -2.98 11.98 -20.10
CA PRO A 13 -2.70 10.94 -19.10
C PRO A 13 -3.19 9.54 -19.51
N ALA A 14 -4.26 9.45 -20.32
CA ALA A 14 -4.78 8.16 -20.79
C ALA A 14 -3.84 7.47 -21.80
N SER A 15 -3.06 8.26 -22.52
CA SER A 15 -2.09 7.76 -23.52
C SER A 15 -0.65 7.73 -22.99
N MET A 16 -0.41 8.39 -21.85
CA MET A 16 0.94 8.49 -21.25
C MET A 16 1.46 7.14 -20.76
N VAL A 17 0.56 6.24 -20.32
CA VAL A 17 0.91 4.95 -19.72
C VAL A 17 0.40 3.82 -20.61
N THR A 18 1.29 2.90 -20.98
CA THR A 18 0.93 1.66 -21.70
C THR A 18 1.54 0.45 -21.01
N TYR A 19 0.82 -0.67 -20.97
CA TYR A 19 1.35 -1.91 -20.41
C TYR A 19 2.42 -2.51 -21.30
N LEU A 20 3.45 -3.11 -20.68
CA LEU A 20 4.48 -3.83 -21.41
C LEU A 20 3.97 -5.21 -21.81
N GLU A 21 4.16 -5.59 -23.09
CA GLU A 21 3.61 -6.82 -23.69
C GLU A 21 4.19 -8.12 -23.06
N ASP A 22 5.41 -8.04 -22.52
CA ASP A 22 6.11 -9.16 -21.87
C ASP A 22 5.81 -9.29 -20.36
N CYS A 23 4.89 -8.47 -19.84
CA CYS A 23 4.51 -8.49 -18.44
C CYS A 23 3.11 -9.09 -18.21
N ASP A 24 2.88 -9.66 -17.03
CA ASP A 24 1.63 -10.36 -16.66
C ASP A 24 0.38 -9.49 -16.81
N ASN A 25 0.53 -8.19 -16.53
CA ASN A 25 -0.56 -7.22 -16.62
C ASN A 25 -0.89 -6.71 -18.02
N SER A 26 -0.20 -7.17 -19.06
CA SER A 26 -0.38 -6.68 -20.44
C SER A 26 -1.81 -6.86 -20.97
N LYS A 27 -2.54 -7.82 -20.43
CA LYS A 27 -3.91 -8.17 -20.81
C LYS A 27 -4.95 -7.83 -19.73
N TYR A 28 -4.53 -7.17 -18.65
CA TYR A 28 -5.45 -6.81 -17.57
C TYR A 28 -6.42 -5.72 -18.01
N GLU A 29 -7.70 -5.92 -17.71
CA GLU A 29 -8.70 -4.88 -17.83
C GLU A 29 -8.47 -3.79 -16.78
N SER A 30 -8.59 -2.53 -17.21
CA SER A 30 -8.41 -1.38 -16.33
C SER A 30 -9.54 -1.28 -15.31
N ALA A 31 -9.22 -0.80 -14.12
CA ALA A 31 -10.23 -0.37 -13.15
C ALA A 31 -11.02 0.85 -13.68
N TYR A 32 -12.31 0.93 -13.37
CA TYR A 32 -13.15 2.06 -13.76
C TYR A 32 -14.27 2.33 -12.75
N MET A 33 -14.78 3.56 -12.77
CA MET A 33 -15.96 3.94 -12.02
C MET A 33 -17.20 3.78 -12.90
N ASP A 34 -18.15 2.95 -12.49
CA ASP A 34 -19.47 2.90 -13.10
C ASP A 34 -20.37 3.95 -12.44
N TYR A 35 -20.52 5.08 -13.12
CA TYR A 35 -21.36 6.18 -12.67
C TYR A 35 -22.86 5.91 -12.78
N THR A 36 -23.28 4.80 -13.43
CA THR A 36 -24.68 4.42 -13.53
C THR A 36 -25.16 3.72 -12.25
N THR A 37 -24.27 2.91 -11.67
CA THR A 37 -24.54 2.15 -10.44
C THR A 37 -23.86 2.75 -9.21
N ASP A 38 -23.10 3.84 -9.40
CA ASP A 38 -22.29 4.51 -8.38
C ASP A 38 -21.32 3.54 -7.68
N SER A 39 -20.74 2.63 -8.47
CA SER A 39 -19.84 1.59 -7.96
C SER A 39 -18.48 1.61 -8.67
N PHE A 40 -17.42 1.31 -7.89
CA PHE A 40 -16.08 1.12 -8.42
C PHE A 40 -15.89 -0.33 -8.85
N ASN A 41 -15.41 -0.52 -10.10
CA ASN A 41 -14.98 -1.82 -10.62
C ASN A 41 -13.46 -1.85 -10.69
N GLU A 42 -12.84 -2.79 -9.98
CA GLU A 42 -11.39 -2.94 -9.93
C GLU A 42 -10.79 -3.61 -11.17
N GLY A 43 -11.65 -4.07 -12.11
CA GLY A 43 -11.21 -4.79 -13.30
C GLY A 43 -10.48 -6.09 -12.91
N ASP A 44 -9.36 -6.34 -13.57
CA ASP A 44 -8.50 -7.49 -13.27
C ASP A 44 -7.46 -7.22 -12.16
N TRP A 45 -7.44 -6.00 -11.58
CA TRP A 45 -6.48 -5.59 -10.56
C TRP A 45 -6.85 -6.10 -9.17
N THR A 46 -6.95 -7.43 -9.04
CA THR A 46 -7.25 -8.11 -7.78
C THR A 46 -6.11 -9.05 -7.39
N LYS A 47 -5.96 -9.33 -6.10
CA LYS A 47 -4.97 -10.32 -5.64
C LYS A 47 -5.26 -11.73 -6.20
N ASP A 48 -6.53 -12.05 -6.45
CA ASP A 48 -6.96 -13.35 -6.95
C ASP A 48 -6.57 -13.55 -8.43
N ASN A 49 -6.42 -12.44 -9.18
CA ASN A 49 -5.85 -12.43 -10.53
C ASN A 49 -4.31 -12.27 -10.55
N GLY A 50 -3.66 -12.39 -9.39
CA GLY A 50 -2.21 -12.35 -9.28
C GLY A 50 -1.61 -10.96 -9.06
N ALA A 51 -2.43 -9.92 -8.88
CA ALA A 51 -1.98 -8.60 -8.42
C ALA A 51 -1.65 -8.64 -6.91
N TRP A 52 -0.65 -9.40 -6.53
CA TRP A 52 -0.25 -9.72 -5.15
C TRP A 52 -0.01 -8.46 -4.28
N PHE A 53 0.40 -7.34 -4.88
CA PHE A 53 0.59 -6.06 -4.18
C PHE A 53 -0.74 -5.42 -3.75
N MET A 54 -1.88 -5.92 -4.22
CA MET A 54 -3.22 -5.57 -3.74
C MET A 54 -3.62 -6.33 -2.46
N ASP A 55 -2.79 -7.29 -1.99
CA ASP A 55 -3.02 -7.99 -0.71
C ASP A 55 -2.66 -7.11 0.49
N VAL A 56 -3.36 -5.99 0.60
CA VAL A 56 -3.20 -4.99 1.66
C VAL A 56 -3.94 -5.45 2.91
N LYS A 57 -3.26 -5.45 4.08
CA LYS A 57 -3.78 -6.04 5.33
C LYS A 57 -4.00 -4.98 6.41
N PRO A 58 -5.24 -4.52 6.64
CA PRO A 58 -5.54 -3.71 7.80
C PRO A 58 -5.40 -4.56 9.07
N CYS A 59 -4.71 -4.06 10.08
CA CYS A 59 -4.40 -4.82 11.29
C CYS A 59 -4.25 -3.93 12.53
N MET A 60 -4.29 -4.57 13.70
CA MET A 60 -3.81 -3.97 14.94
C MET A 60 -2.36 -4.41 15.16
N LEU A 61 -1.45 -3.44 15.12
CA LEU A 61 -0.01 -3.64 15.27
C LEU A 61 0.43 -3.21 16.67
N LYS A 62 1.08 -4.12 17.41
CA LYS A 62 1.67 -3.82 18.73
C LYS A 62 2.90 -2.92 18.61
N TYR A 63 3.30 -2.31 19.72
CA TYR A 63 4.50 -1.44 19.73
C TYR A 63 5.82 -2.19 19.52
N ASP A 64 5.83 -3.50 19.67
CA ASP A 64 6.98 -4.35 19.37
C ASP A 64 7.10 -4.73 17.89
N GLY A 65 6.15 -4.24 17.05
CA GLY A 65 6.12 -4.52 15.62
C GLY A 65 5.39 -5.80 15.23
N THR A 66 4.79 -6.53 16.20
CA THR A 66 4.01 -7.74 15.89
C THR A 66 2.56 -7.41 15.55
N VAL A 67 2.00 -8.08 14.56
CA VAL A 67 0.57 -8.05 14.26
C VAL A 67 -0.16 -8.85 15.32
N ASP A 68 -1.09 -8.19 16.02
CA ASP A 68 -1.94 -8.85 17.02
C ASP A 68 -3.08 -9.60 16.35
N TYR A 69 -3.77 -8.93 15.43
CA TYR A 69 -4.83 -9.50 14.60
C TYR A 69 -5.13 -8.62 13.39
N GLU A 70 -5.71 -9.23 12.34
CA GLU A 70 -6.19 -8.52 11.17
C GLU A 70 -7.60 -7.96 11.41
N LEU A 71 -7.84 -6.78 10.83
CA LEU A 71 -9.14 -6.10 10.85
C LEU A 71 -9.97 -6.53 9.64
N ASN A 72 -11.29 -6.49 9.79
CA ASN A 72 -12.19 -6.65 8.66
C ASN A 72 -12.02 -5.46 7.70
N PRO A 73 -11.65 -5.66 6.42
CA PRO A 73 -11.38 -4.58 5.48
C PRO A 73 -12.59 -3.70 5.17
N ASN A 74 -13.81 -4.22 5.40
CA ASN A 74 -15.06 -3.48 5.17
C ASN A 74 -15.59 -2.79 6.45
N ASP A 75 -15.08 -3.17 7.64
CA ASP A 75 -15.52 -2.61 8.92
C ASP A 75 -14.40 -2.76 9.97
N TYR A 76 -13.57 -1.75 10.09
CA TYR A 76 -12.42 -1.76 11.02
C TYR A 76 -12.82 -1.82 12.50
N THR A 77 -14.09 -1.63 12.86
CA THR A 77 -14.57 -1.88 14.23
C THR A 77 -14.63 -3.36 14.58
N LYS A 78 -14.35 -4.22 13.60
CA LYS A 78 -14.36 -5.68 13.74
C LYS A 78 -13.03 -6.29 13.30
N LYS A 79 -12.73 -7.45 13.87
CA LYS A 79 -11.70 -8.38 13.41
C LYS A 79 -12.20 -9.18 12.20
N LEU A 80 -11.33 -9.93 11.53
CA LEU A 80 -11.73 -10.82 10.43
C LEU A 80 -12.80 -11.86 10.85
N ASP A 81 -12.77 -12.32 12.11
CA ASP A 81 -13.74 -13.27 12.65
C ASP A 81 -15.10 -12.63 13.04
N GLY A 82 -15.27 -11.32 12.82
CA GLY A 82 -16.47 -10.57 13.12
C GLY A 82 -16.60 -10.08 14.56
N THR A 83 -15.69 -10.44 15.46
CA THR A 83 -15.68 -9.94 16.85
C THR A 83 -15.20 -8.48 16.89
N ALA A 84 -15.51 -7.76 17.98
CA ALA A 84 -15.13 -6.35 18.14
C ALA A 84 -13.61 -6.17 18.13
N SER A 85 -13.13 -5.13 17.46
CA SER A 85 -11.73 -4.72 17.43
C SER A 85 -11.44 -3.63 18.47
N ASP A 86 -10.15 -3.32 18.65
CA ASP A 86 -9.68 -2.29 19.57
C ASP A 86 -9.35 -0.96 18.87
N VAL A 87 -9.86 -0.71 17.67
CA VAL A 87 -9.51 0.51 16.90
C VAL A 87 -9.87 1.82 17.60
N ALA A 88 -10.86 1.80 18.52
CA ALA A 88 -11.25 2.95 19.34
C ALA A 88 -10.76 2.85 20.80
N ASN A 89 -10.01 1.82 21.15
CA ASN A 89 -9.53 1.60 22.52
C ASN A 89 -8.23 2.38 22.78
N ALA A 90 -8.33 3.53 23.41
CA ALA A 90 -7.16 4.37 23.74
C ALA A 90 -6.15 3.68 24.67
N SER A 91 -6.55 2.63 25.40
CA SER A 91 -5.67 1.84 26.28
C SER A 91 -5.00 0.67 25.56
N TYR A 92 -5.34 0.40 24.30
CA TYR A 92 -4.69 -0.66 23.53
C TYR A 92 -3.19 -0.40 23.36
N GLY A 93 -2.37 -1.45 23.50
CA GLY A 93 -0.90 -1.38 23.44
C GLY A 93 -0.31 -1.36 22.03
N GLY A 94 -0.92 -0.66 21.08
CA GLY A 94 -0.50 -0.61 19.67
C GLY A 94 -1.31 0.38 18.86
N ASN A 95 -1.30 0.25 17.54
CA ASN A 95 -1.95 1.14 16.59
C ASN A 95 -2.74 0.35 15.53
N ALA A 96 -3.77 0.99 14.97
CA ALA A 96 -4.44 0.52 13.76
C ALA A 96 -3.60 0.91 12.55
N MET A 97 -3.14 -0.08 11.80
CA MET A 97 -2.20 0.08 10.69
C MET A 97 -2.70 -0.68 9.46
N ILE A 98 -2.20 -0.29 8.30
CA ILE A 98 -2.33 -1.06 7.06
C ILE A 98 -0.95 -1.61 6.71
N GLY A 99 -0.84 -2.93 6.57
CA GLY A 99 0.34 -3.61 6.04
C GLY A 99 0.29 -3.67 4.52
N PHE A 100 1.34 -3.15 3.89
CA PHE A 100 1.56 -3.26 2.44
C PHE A 100 2.59 -4.34 2.18
N PRO A 101 2.33 -5.30 1.27
CA PRO A 101 3.28 -6.35 0.94
C PRO A 101 4.53 -5.79 0.27
N LYS A 102 5.64 -6.51 0.40
CA LYS A 102 6.92 -6.15 -0.19
C LYS A 102 6.82 -6.10 -1.73
N VAL A 103 7.32 -5.01 -2.29
CA VAL A 103 7.39 -4.78 -3.72
C VAL A 103 8.85 -4.48 -4.10
N TYR A 104 9.41 -5.28 -5.01
CA TYR A 104 10.60 -4.91 -5.74
C TYR A 104 10.21 -4.10 -6.97
N TRP A 105 10.92 -3.05 -7.24
CA TRP A 105 10.69 -2.21 -8.41
C TRP A 105 12.00 -1.84 -9.10
N LYS A 106 11.91 -1.60 -10.41
CA LYS A 106 12.99 -1.19 -11.28
C LYS A 106 12.46 -0.17 -12.29
N ILE A 107 13.24 0.88 -12.54
CA ILE A 107 12.96 1.85 -13.60
C ILE A 107 14.10 1.79 -14.60
N VAL A 108 13.76 1.67 -15.88
CA VAL A 108 14.70 1.70 -17.01
C VAL A 108 14.38 2.92 -17.85
N ASP A 109 15.31 3.87 -17.89
CA ASP A 109 15.28 5.00 -18.81
C ASP A 109 15.63 4.50 -20.22
N ASN A 110 14.75 4.69 -21.19
CA ASN A 110 14.96 4.24 -22.57
C ASN A 110 15.75 5.28 -23.40
N GLY A 111 16.03 6.47 -22.87
CA GLY A 111 16.81 7.54 -23.54
C GLY A 111 16.05 8.29 -24.65
N ASP A 112 14.73 8.10 -24.75
CA ASP A 112 13.82 8.73 -25.72
C ASP A 112 12.64 9.46 -25.06
N ASP A 113 12.86 10.00 -23.86
CA ASP A 113 11.84 10.57 -22.98
C ASP A 113 10.75 9.54 -22.57
N THR A 114 11.07 8.27 -22.64
CA THR A 114 10.25 7.19 -22.12
C THR A 114 10.99 6.40 -21.06
N ALA A 115 10.24 5.80 -20.12
CA ALA A 115 10.79 4.92 -19.11
C ALA A 115 9.91 3.66 -18.93
N ASN A 116 10.54 2.52 -18.74
CA ASN A 116 9.83 1.31 -18.32
C ASN A 116 9.91 1.18 -16.80
N VAL A 117 8.76 0.95 -16.17
CA VAL A 117 8.65 0.69 -14.75
C VAL A 117 8.20 -0.75 -14.56
N TYR A 118 8.95 -1.49 -13.76
CA TYR A 118 8.66 -2.88 -13.44
C TYR A 118 8.45 -3.04 -11.94
N ILE A 119 7.50 -3.91 -11.55
CA ILE A 119 7.32 -4.38 -10.18
C ILE A 119 7.27 -5.91 -10.12
N SER A 120 7.83 -6.47 -9.07
CA SER A 120 7.91 -7.91 -8.84
C SER A 120 7.78 -8.23 -7.35
N ASP A 121 7.31 -9.43 -7.03
CA ASP A 121 7.32 -10.00 -5.68
C ASP A 121 8.69 -10.58 -5.28
N THR A 122 9.57 -10.75 -6.26
CA THR A 122 10.92 -11.27 -6.08
C THR A 122 11.97 -10.36 -6.72
N LYS A 123 13.19 -10.39 -6.19
CA LYS A 123 14.33 -9.69 -6.78
C LYS A 123 14.82 -10.47 -8.01
N LEU A 124 14.50 -9.97 -9.21
CA LEU A 124 14.82 -10.65 -10.48
C LEU A 124 16.27 -10.41 -10.94
N ASP A 125 16.82 -9.23 -10.62
CA ASP A 125 18.22 -8.85 -10.89
C ASP A 125 18.67 -7.79 -9.86
N ASP A 126 19.91 -7.29 -9.99
CA ASP A 126 20.48 -6.35 -9.02
C ASP A 126 19.92 -4.93 -9.10
N ASP A 127 19.20 -4.59 -10.19
CA ASP A 127 18.56 -3.28 -10.36
C ASP A 127 17.17 -3.23 -9.72
N PHE A 128 16.62 -4.37 -9.28
CA PHE A 128 15.37 -4.39 -8.51
C PHE A 128 15.61 -4.07 -7.05
N HIS A 129 14.89 -3.09 -6.53
CA HIS A 129 15.02 -2.57 -5.17
C HIS A 129 13.68 -2.60 -4.43
N CYS A 130 13.73 -2.83 -3.11
CA CYS A 130 12.55 -2.79 -2.21
C CYS A 130 12.78 -1.82 -1.04
N TRP A 131 13.25 -0.60 -1.30
CA TRP A 131 13.71 0.34 -0.26
C TRP A 131 12.68 0.66 0.82
N SER A 132 11.38 0.65 0.50
CA SER A 132 10.31 0.82 1.49
C SER A 132 10.17 -0.35 2.47
N HIS A 133 10.81 -1.48 2.19
CA HIS A 133 10.76 -2.72 2.95
C HIS A 133 12.13 -3.13 3.51
N ILE A 134 12.94 -2.14 3.87
CA ILE A 134 14.22 -2.34 4.55
C ILE A 134 14.09 -1.80 5.98
N ASP A 135 14.36 -2.63 6.98
CA ASP A 135 14.36 -2.23 8.39
C ASP A 135 15.60 -1.37 8.74
N ASN A 136 15.65 -0.85 9.96
CA ASN A 136 16.77 -0.03 10.43
C ASN A 136 18.12 -0.78 10.52
N ASN A 137 18.12 -2.11 10.44
CA ASN A 137 19.29 -2.95 10.44
C ASN A 137 19.74 -3.35 9.03
N GLY A 138 18.99 -2.92 8.00
CA GLY A 138 19.26 -3.24 6.61
C GLY A 138 18.66 -4.57 6.14
N ASN A 139 17.77 -5.19 6.91
CA ASN A 139 17.12 -6.44 6.52
C ASN A 139 15.82 -6.15 5.76
N GLU A 140 15.50 -7.00 4.80
CA GLU A 140 14.21 -6.96 4.12
C GLU A 140 13.10 -7.46 5.05
N ILE A 141 11.96 -6.76 5.01
CA ILE A 141 10.72 -7.10 5.73
C ILE A 141 9.59 -7.37 4.74
N ASP A 142 8.69 -8.28 5.06
CA ASP A 142 7.63 -8.68 4.15
C ASP A 142 6.49 -7.65 4.05
N TYR A 143 6.29 -6.84 5.10
CA TYR A 143 5.27 -5.79 5.15
C TYR A 143 5.84 -4.51 5.70
N CYS A 144 5.56 -3.38 5.05
CA CYS A 144 5.67 -2.06 5.66
C CYS A 144 4.28 -1.60 6.14
N TYR A 145 4.25 -0.83 7.23
CA TYR A 145 3.00 -0.46 7.89
C TYR A 145 2.78 1.05 7.86
N MET A 146 1.58 1.45 7.41
CA MET A 146 1.14 2.84 7.44
C MET A 146 -0.07 3.01 8.38
N PRO A 147 -0.21 4.17 9.05
CA PRO A 147 -1.34 4.41 9.95
C PRO A 147 -2.66 4.50 9.18
N ILE A 148 -3.72 3.85 9.71
CA ILE A 148 -5.09 3.97 9.17
C ILE A 148 -5.67 5.34 9.52
N TYR A 149 -5.45 5.80 10.75
CA TYR A 149 -6.00 7.06 11.25
C TYR A 149 -4.94 8.13 11.34
N THR A 150 -5.37 9.38 11.24
CA THR A 150 -4.50 10.54 11.44
C THR A 150 -3.82 10.47 12.80
N GLY A 151 -2.53 10.78 12.86
CA GLY A 151 -1.75 10.70 14.08
C GLY A 151 -2.29 11.60 15.19
N SER A 152 -2.46 11.05 16.37
CA SER A 152 -2.90 11.72 17.59
C SER A 152 -1.88 11.54 18.70
N LEU A 153 -1.68 12.53 19.55
CA LEU A 153 -0.78 12.42 20.70
C LEU A 153 -1.55 11.99 21.96
N VAL A 154 -1.29 10.78 22.45
CA VAL A 154 -1.91 10.26 23.67
C VAL A 154 -0.81 9.80 24.63
N ASN A 155 -0.76 10.37 25.83
CA ASN A 155 0.25 10.05 26.86
C ASN A 155 1.70 10.10 26.33
N GLY A 156 2.02 11.11 25.50
CA GLY A 156 3.34 11.30 24.92
C GLY A 156 3.70 10.34 23.77
N ARG A 157 2.75 9.54 23.28
CA ARG A 157 2.95 8.62 22.15
C ARG A 157 2.07 9.00 20.96
N LEU A 158 2.63 8.91 19.77
CA LEU A 158 1.88 9.05 18.53
C LEU A 158 1.01 7.81 18.34
N ARG A 159 -0.30 8.02 18.12
CA ARG A 159 -1.30 6.97 18.01
C ARG A 159 -2.06 7.06 16.70
N SER A 160 -2.36 5.92 16.10
CA SER A 160 -3.31 5.74 15.00
C SER A 160 -4.48 4.91 15.51
N LEU A 161 -5.52 5.59 16.04
CA LEU A 161 -6.74 4.98 16.55
C LEU A 161 -7.95 5.83 16.17
N SER A 162 -9.11 5.17 16.02
CA SER A 162 -10.38 5.83 15.73
C SER A 162 -10.85 6.71 16.89
N GLY A 163 -11.54 7.81 16.55
CA GLY A 163 -12.17 8.70 17.54
C GLY A 163 -11.21 9.64 18.28
N LEU A 164 -9.93 9.65 17.95
CA LEU A 164 -8.97 10.57 18.53
C LEU A 164 -8.84 11.84 17.67
N ALA A 165 -8.69 13.00 18.32
CA ALA A 165 -8.42 14.26 17.63
C ALA A 165 -7.03 14.22 16.96
N PRO A 166 -6.89 14.65 15.70
CA PRO A 166 -5.60 14.73 15.04
C PRO A 166 -4.64 15.66 15.78
N MET A 167 -3.37 15.32 15.81
CA MET A 167 -2.33 16.21 16.30
C MET A 167 -2.16 17.40 15.33
N THR A 168 -2.35 18.62 15.81
CA THR A 168 -2.25 19.86 15.03
C THR A 168 -1.13 20.76 15.56
N ASN A 169 -0.77 21.78 14.79
CA ASN A 169 0.21 22.81 15.18
C ASN A 169 1.60 22.26 15.53
N GLN A 170 2.00 21.18 14.88
CA GLN A 170 3.34 20.64 15.03
C GLN A 170 4.28 21.22 13.97
N THR A 171 5.42 21.75 14.39
CA THR A 171 6.49 22.15 13.50
C THR A 171 7.45 20.98 13.31
N ARG A 172 7.94 20.78 12.08
CA ARG A 172 9.03 19.85 11.82
C ARG A 172 10.28 20.41 12.54
N GLN A 173 10.77 19.71 13.54
CA GLN A 173 12.11 19.98 14.07
C GLN A 173 13.12 19.54 13.00
N ALA A 174 14.01 20.46 12.64
CA ALA A 174 15.11 20.21 11.71
C ALA A 174 16.19 19.35 12.34
#